data_cb376f373a25a07785f53d4b7b1ca95c
#
_entry.id   cb376f373a25a07785f53d4b7b1ca95c
#
_cell.length_a   1.000
_cell.length_b   1.000
_cell.length_c   1.000
_cell.angle_alpha   90.00
_cell.angle_beta   90.00
_cell.angle_gamma   90.00
#
_symmetry.space_group_name_H-M   'P 1'
#
loop_
_entity.id
_entity.type
_entity.pdbx_description
1 polymer ?
#
loop_
_entity_poly.entity_id
_entity_poly.type
_entity_poly.pdbx_seq_one_letter_code
_entity_poly.pdbx_strand_id
1 'polypeptide(L)'
;MSAVSNQLNRVGAIFGTALFLLAAAPLGQADQNTAPDFKIREGKNGRLSKLSTAFPRYVQVFGLFIHATSRVPEAKLLHAAYIAADFLDNNRDGKPDNPEVNNTLWSERSTVVMGYNERELDRLHDRLDDQIDDYALQGLFATETLPEGGPHNANSSDFDASIEEILHIITSIGYAETYPDVFGERRGSELAKAMDVARSGYFRSVPRRYPAGAWYSYDDRTCDYGCQVTEYVYWALTSLLDGQDFRNRGRDISHEWKLNTPEKLRAKDKAVVKILTDPKYKLPTRLPDGKYQQARKLSSVKLNASPGTNSITLTAKFPPDTIVRLEKSHDLRQWIVAQNIDDHDGTVSLPMDAHASQAQFFRLRFSE
;
A
#
# COMPACT_ATOMS: atom_id res chain seq x y z
N MET A 1 -39.56 20.95 42.16
CA MET A 1 -39.33 22.32 42.66
C MET A 1 -38.04 22.77 41.97
N SER A 2 -38.15 23.49 40.90
CA SER A 2 -38.12 24.95 40.76
C SER A 2 -36.71 25.48 41.04
N ALA A 3 -35.98 26.22 40.27
CA ALA A 3 -36.25 27.05 39.08
C ALA A 3 -34.91 27.66 38.62
N VAL A 4 -34.74 27.86 37.33
CA VAL A 4 -34.67 29.13 36.61
C VAL A 4 -33.34 29.92 36.70
N SER A 5 -32.65 29.95 35.55
CA SER A 5 -32.31 31.12 34.74
C SER A 5 -31.37 32.20 35.35
N ASN A 6 -30.28 32.57 34.66
CA ASN A 6 -30.20 33.80 33.86
C ASN A 6 -28.90 33.94 33.09
N GLN A 7 -29.07 34.46 31.86
CA GLN A 7 -28.05 34.99 30.98
C GLN A 7 -27.35 36.20 31.56
N LEU A 8 -26.12 36.48 31.13
CA LEU A 8 -25.69 37.83 30.76
C LEU A 8 -24.43 37.82 29.88
N ASN A 9 -24.60 38.41 28.72
CA ASN A 9 -23.59 38.80 27.75
C ASN A 9 -22.46 39.62 28.36
N ARG A 10 -21.21 39.33 27.96
CA ARG A 10 -20.20 40.40 27.80
C ARG A 10 -19.32 40.09 26.59
N VAL A 11 -19.45 40.95 25.60
CA VAL A 11 -18.52 41.13 24.49
C VAL A 11 -17.24 41.75 25.07
N GLY A 12 -16.13 41.08 24.84
CA GLY A 12 -14.78 41.62 25.12
C GLY A 12 -13.87 41.17 23.99
N ALA A 13 -13.61 42.07 23.04
CA ALA A 13 -12.59 41.87 22.02
C ALA A 13 -11.21 41.90 22.69
N ILE A 14 -10.51 40.76 22.62
CA ILE A 14 -9.08 40.67 22.95
C ILE A 14 -8.33 40.38 21.67
N PHE A 15 -7.59 41.35 21.15
CA PHE A 15 -6.57 41.14 20.14
C PHE A 15 -5.47 40.26 20.75
N GLY A 16 -5.53 38.98 20.49
CA GLY A 16 -4.48 38.04 20.83
C GLY A 16 -3.55 37.88 19.64
N THR A 17 -2.35 38.39 19.77
CA THR A 17 -1.22 38.12 18.87
C THR A 17 -1.00 36.61 18.85
N ALA A 18 -1.30 35.97 17.72
CA ALA A 18 -1.00 34.56 17.50
C ALA A 18 0.53 34.42 17.39
N LEU A 19 1.14 33.99 18.46
CA LEU A 19 2.53 33.55 18.48
C LEU A 19 2.57 32.17 17.78
N PHE A 20 2.95 32.14 16.51
CA PHE A 20 3.28 30.90 15.83
C PHE A 20 4.56 30.33 16.46
N LEU A 21 4.40 29.44 17.42
CA LEU A 21 5.46 28.52 17.81
C LEU A 21 5.67 27.57 16.65
N LEU A 22 6.65 27.84 15.81
CA LEU A 22 7.29 26.85 14.96
C LEU A 22 7.91 25.80 15.89
N ALA A 23 7.16 24.76 16.22
CA ALA A 23 7.75 23.58 16.82
C ALA A 23 8.72 23.00 15.78
N ALA A 24 10.01 23.11 16.05
CA ALA A 24 11.04 22.44 15.28
C ALA A 24 10.71 20.94 15.30
N ALA A 25 10.40 20.36 14.14
CA ALA A 25 10.27 18.93 14.00
C ALA A 25 11.58 18.26 14.48
N PRO A 26 11.51 17.17 15.24
CA PRO A 26 12.71 16.47 15.68
C PRO A 26 13.50 16.04 14.43
N LEU A 27 14.77 16.44 14.40
CA LEU A 27 15.72 16.10 13.36
C LEU A 27 15.75 14.56 13.19
N GLY A 28 15.25 14.04 12.07
CA GLY A 28 15.45 12.65 11.69
C GLY A 28 14.23 11.83 11.27
N GLN A 29 13.00 12.31 11.41
CA GLN A 29 11.82 11.60 10.87
C GLN A 29 11.42 12.20 9.51
N ALA A 30 11.25 11.34 8.51
CA ALA A 30 10.68 11.75 7.24
C ALA A 30 9.20 12.19 7.46
N ASP A 31 8.74 13.16 6.69
CA ASP A 31 7.32 13.50 6.64
C ASP A 31 6.55 12.29 6.14
N GLN A 32 5.46 11.92 6.82
CA GLN A 32 4.60 10.80 6.49
C GLN A 32 4.00 10.85 5.07
N ASN A 33 4.02 11.99 4.44
CA ASN A 33 3.48 12.19 3.09
C ASN A 33 4.56 12.26 2.00
N THR A 34 5.82 12.07 2.37
CA THR A 34 6.93 12.01 1.41
C THR A 34 7.35 10.58 1.12
N ALA A 35 7.89 10.37 -0.09
CA ALA A 35 8.38 9.06 -0.48
C ALA A 35 9.40 8.50 0.52
N PRO A 36 9.31 7.20 0.86
CA PRO A 36 10.26 6.57 1.78
C PRO A 36 11.68 6.61 1.22
N ASP A 37 12.65 6.84 2.09
CA ASP A 37 14.07 6.80 1.73
C ASP A 37 14.68 5.39 1.92
N PHE A 38 13.89 4.45 2.42
CA PHE A 38 14.25 3.05 2.71
C PHE A 38 15.52 2.89 3.57
N LYS A 39 15.87 3.91 4.34
CA LYS A 39 16.97 3.81 5.27
C LYS A 39 16.56 3.05 6.52
N ILE A 40 17.32 2.00 6.85
CA ILE A 40 17.20 1.33 8.12
C ILE A 40 17.77 2.26 9.19
N ARG A 41 16.94 2.66 10.13
CA ARG A 41 17.31 3.46 11.29
C ARG A 41 17.44 2.59 12.51
N GLU A 42 18.35 2.95 13.40
CA GLU A 42 18.58 2.23 14.65
C GLU A 42 18.27 3.10 15.86
N GLY A 43 17.89 2.45 16.95
CA GLY A 43 17.64 3.10 18.23
C GLY A 43 16.21 3.59 18.45
N LYS A 44 16.07 4.69 19.19
CA LYS A 44 14.76 5.17 19.63
C LYS A 44 13.99 5.86 18.50
N ASN A 45 12.85 5.30 18.14
CA ASN A 45 11.82 6.00 17.40
C ASN A 45 10.98 6.81 18.41
N GLY A 46 10.97 8.14 18.30
CA GLY A 46 10.27 9.01 19.26
C GLY A 46 8.78 8.70 19.39
N ARG A 47 8.10 8.29 18.31
CA ARG A 47 6.69 7.92 18.33
C ARG A 47 6.42 6.52 18.90
N LEU A 48 7.36 5.61 18.73
CA LEU A 48 7.26 4.18 19.04
C LEU A 48 8.37 3.75 20.02
N SER A 49 8.70 4.64 20.96
CA SER A 49 9.86 4.47 21.86
C SER A 49 9.80 3.20 22.70
N LYS A 50 8.59 2.71 23.03
CA LYS A 50 8.38 1.49 23.79
C LYS A 50 8.84 0.24 23.01
N LEU A 51 8.78 0.26 21.67
CA LEU A 51 9.24 -0.86 20.83
C LEU A 51 10.75 -0.94 20.68
N SER A 52 11.46 0.19 20.86
CA SER A 52 12.88 0.31 20.47
C SER A 52 13.84 -0.65 21.18
N THR A 53 13.47 -1.16 22.37
CA THR A 53 14.30 -2.13 23.09
C THR A 53 14.21 -3.52 22.46
N ALA A 54 13.02 -3.93 22.07
CA ALA A 54 12.78 -5.25 21.48
C ALA A 54 13.03 -5.25 19.97
N PHE A 55 12.70 -4.15 19.30
CA PHE A 55 12.80 -3.95 17.87
C PHE A 55 13.63 -2.70 17.55
N PRO A 56 14.96 -2.78 17.69
CA PRO A 56 15.85 -1.60 17.63
C PRO A 56 16.04 -1.02 16.23
N ARG A 57 15.67 -1.72 15.18
CA ARG A 57 15.79 -1.28 13.79
C ARG A 57 14.42 -1.01 13.20
N TYR A 58 14.31 0.04 12.38
CA TYR A 58 13.05 0.35 11.73
C TYR A 58 13.23 1.07 10.39
N VAL A 59 12.20 0.96 9.56
CA VAL A 59 12.01 1.74 8.33
C VAL A 59 10.66 2.45 8.45
N GLN A 60 10.61 3.72 8.08
CA GLN A 60 9.36 4.46 7.93
C GLN A 60 8.91 4.39 6.48
N VAL A 61 7.67 4.01 6.26
CA VAL A 61 7.03 3.92 4.95
C VAL A 61 5.74 4.73 5.00
N PHE A 62 5.80 5.99 4.58
CA PHE A 62 4.68 6.92 4.72
C PHE A 62 4.17 6.97 6.18
N GLY A 63 2.88 6.70 6.41
CA GLY A 63 2.26 6.67 7.74
C GLY A 63 2.50 5.38 8.54
N LEU A 64 3.12 4.37 7.94
CA LEU A 64 3.38 3.05 8.52
C LEU A 64 4.85 2.92 8.93
N PHE A 65 5.12 2.20 10.01
CA PHE A 65 6.46 1.81 10.41
C PHE A 65 6.64 0.30 10.29
N ILE A 66 7.85 -0.12 9.98
CA ILE A 66 8.26 -1.53 10.05
C ILE A 66 9.44 -1.62 10.99
N HIS A 67 9.23 -2.20 12.17
CA HIS A 67 10.22 -2.41 13.20
C HIS A 67 10.72 -3.85 13.18
N ALA A 68 12.00 -4.07 13.44
CA ALA A 68 12.60 -5.40 13.38
C ALA A 68 13.56 -5.68 14.55
N THR A 69 13.60 -6.94 14.99
CA THR A 69 14.65 -7.43 15.89
C THR A 69 16.01 -7.40 15.18
N SER A 70 17.11 -7.45 15.94
CA SER A 70 18.46 -7.50 15.37
C SER A 70 18.73 -8.76 14.54
N ARG A 71 17.90 -9.81 14.69
CA ARG A 71 18.05 -11.09 13.98
C ARG A 71 17.42 -11.10 12.59
N VAL A 72 16.51 -10.18 12.30
CA VAL A 72 15.88 -10.09 10.97
C VAL A 72 16.93 -9.65 9.95
N PRO A 73 17.15 -10.36 8.84
CA PRO A 73 18.05 -9.91 7.77
C PRO A 73 17.58 -8.58 7.17
N GLU A 74 18.51 -7.66 6.90
CA GLU A 74 18.19 -6.34 6.33
C GLU A 74 17.41 -6.44 5.02
N ALA A 75 17.79 -7.37 4.15
CA ALA A 75 17.11 -7.59 2.87
C ALA A 75 15.61 -7.92 3.06
N LYS A 76 15.25 -8.64 4.12
CA LYS A 76 13.85 -8.99 4.42
C LYS A 76 13.09 -7.82 5.04
N LEU A 77 13.74 -7.03 5.90
CA LEU A 77 13.17 -5.80 6.42
C LEU A 77 12.90 -4.79 5.28
N LEU A 78 13.84 -4.63 4.36
CA LEU A 78 13.67 -3.76 3.19
C LEU A 78 12.62 -4.30 2.22
N HIS A 79 12.55 -5.62 2.01
CA HIS A 79 11.51 -6.23 1.19
C HIS A 79 10.11 -5.91 1.74
N ALA A 80 9.89 -6.11 3.04
CA ALA A 80 8.64 -5.73 3.68
C ALA A 80 8.33 -4.22 3.51
N ALA A 81 9.35 -3.37 3.60
CA ALA A 81 9.20 -1.93 3.36
C ALA A 81 8.80 -1.61 1.90
N TYR A 82 9.35 -2.31 0.92
CA TYR A 82 8.96 -2.16 -0.48
C TYR A 82 7.53 -2.63 -0.74
N ILE A 83 7.10 -3.73 -0.14
CA ILE A 83 5.71 -4.21 -0.21
C ILE A 83 4.76 -3.16 0.38
N ALA A 84 5.07 -2.61 1.55
CA ALA A 84 4.27 -1.57 2.19
C ALA A 84 4.16 -0.30 1.33
N ALA A 85 5.27 0.12 0.72
CA ALA A 85 5.30 1.29 -0.15
C ALA A 85 4.42 1.08 -1.40
N ASP A 86 4.49 -0.10 -2.03
CA ASP A 86 3.67 -0.45 -3.18
C ASP A 86 2.17 -0.53 -2.86
N PHE A 87 1.79 -0.90 -1.64
CA PHE A 87 0.39 -0.86 -1.21
C PHE A 87 -0.11 0.56 -0.96
N LEU A 88 0.72 1.44 -0.42
CA LEU A 88 0.34 2.80 -0.03
C LEU A 88 0.48 3.81 -1.18
N ASP A 89 1.39 3.57 -2.10
CA ASP A 89 1.67 4.38 -3.31
C ASP A 89 1.79 3.42 -4.51
N ASN A 90 0.65 2.89 -4.94
CA ASN A 90 0.59 1.87 -5.97
C ASN A 90 0.91 2.40 -7.38
N ASN A 91 0.75 3.72 -7.57
CA ASN A 91 1.14 4.42 -8.81
C ASN A 91 2.62 4.86 -8.79
N ARG A 92 3.33 4.68 -7.67
CA ARG A 92 4.74 5.01 -7.43
C ARG A 92 5.08 6.48 -7.68
N ASP A 93 4.15 7.39 -7.44
CA ASP A 93 4.38 8.83 -7.66
C ASP A 93 5.09 9.52 -6.47
N GLY A 94 5.39 8.78 -5.41
CA GLY A 94 6.08 9.24 -4.21
C GLY A 94 5.15 9.90 -3.21
N LYS A 95 3.84 9.65 -3.33
CA LYS A 95 2.81 10.14 -2.41
C LYS A 95 1.82 9.04 -2.11
N PRO A 96 1.25 8.98 -0.90
CA PRO A 96 0.19 8.04 -0.61
C PRO A 96 -1.01 8.24 -1.55
N ASP A 97 -1.47 7.17 -2.21
CA ASP A 97 -2.64 7.20 -3.08
C ASP A 97 -3.90 7.63 -2.31
N ASN A 98 -4.04 7.16 -1.06
CA ASN A 98 -5.10 7.56 -0.14
C ASN A 98 -4.53 8.27 1.09
N PRO A 99 -4.46 9.61 1.07
CA PRO A 99 -3.92 10.38 2.19
C PRO A 99 -4.69 10.23 3.50
N GLU A 100 -6.00 9.95 3.45
CA GLU A 100 -6.83 9.77 4.66
C GLU A 100 -6.45 8.47 5.37
N VAL A 101 -6.34 7.37 4.62
CA VAL A 101 -5.85 6.08 5.13
C VAL A 101 -4.43 6.21 5.69
N ASN A 102 -3.56 6.90 4.97
CA ASN A 102 -2.19 7.15 5.42
C ASN A 102 -2.13 7.95 6.74
N ASN A 103 -2.99 8.98 6.89
CA ASN A 103 -3.09 9.76 8.11
C ASN A 103 -3.63 8.92 9.28
N THR A 104 -4.57 8.03 9.03
CA THR A 104 -5.08 7.10 10.05
C THR A 104 -3.98 6.15 10.51
N LEU A 105 -3.25 5.51 9.61
CA LEU A 105 -2.10 4.66 9.96
C LEU A 105 -1.08 5.42 10.83
N TRP A 106 -0.81 6.67 10.49
CA TRP A 106 0.09 7.52 11.26
C TRP A 106 -0.46 7.84 12.65
N SER A 107 -1.74 8.23 12.78
CA SER A 107 -2.36 8.59 14.06
C SER A 107 -2.44 7.41 15.00
N GLU A 108 -2.78 6.22 14.49
CA GLU A 108 -2.89 4.96 15.24
C GLU A 108 -1.52 4.34 15.55
N ARG A 109 -0.41 4.98 15.14
CA ARG A 109 0.95 4.45 15.34
C ARG A 109 1.11 3.05 14.78
N SER A 110 0.53 2.83 13.61
CA SER A 110 0.51 1.53 12.96
C SER A 110 1.91 1.04 12.64
N THR A 111 2.19 -0.20 13.03
CA THR A 111 3.53 -0.76 12.95
C THR A 111 3.50 -2.25 12.66
N VAL A 112 4.22 -2.67 11.63
CA VAL A 112 4.57 -4.07 11.45
C VAL A 112 5.80 -4.38 12.32
N VAL A 113 5.71 -5.38 13.18
CA VAL A 113 6.82 -5.84 14.04
C VAL A 113 7.37 -7.15 13.50
N MET A 114 8.65 -7.14 13.11
CA MET A 114 9.30 -8.30 12.51
C MET A 114 10.19 -9.02 13.51
N GLY A 115 9.85 -10.28 13.81
CA GLY A 115 10.72 -11.25 14.46
C GLY A 115 11.46 -12.12 13.45
N TYR A 116 12.51 -12.84 13.86
CA TYR A 116 13.14 -13.83 12.99
C TYR A 116 12.19 -14.98 12.67
N ASN A 117 11.44 -15.46 13.67
CA ASN A 117 10.40 -16.48 13.56
C ASN A 117 9.30 -16.26 14.62
N GLU A 118 8.20 -16.98 14.51
CA GLU A 118 7.06 -16.94 15.43
C GLU A 118 7.48 -17.01 16.90
N ARG A 119 8.26 -18.01 17.29
CA ARG A 119 8.73 -18.21 18.68
C ARG A 119 9.48 -17.00 19.26
N GLU A 120 10.20 -16.23 18.43
CA GLU A 120 10.86 -15.00 18.87
C GLU A 120 9.83 -13.91 19.13
N LEU A 121 8.86 -13.75 18.21
CA LEU A 121 7.86 -12.72 18.31
C LEU A 121 6.93 -12.95 19.51
N ASP A 122 6.47 -14.17 19.73
CA ASP A 122 5.66 -14.55 20.91
C ASP A 122 6.35 -14.18 22.23
N ARG A 123 7.63 -14.53 22.36
CA ARG A 123 8.41 -14.18 23.58
C ARG A 123 8.59 -12.68 23.77
N LEU A 124 8.60 -11.89 22.69
CA LEU A 124 8.70 -10.45 22.77
C LEU A 124 7.34 -9.82 23.07
N HIS A 125 6.27 -10.35 22.53
CA HIS A 125 4.91 -9.96 22.85
C HIS A 125 4.65 -10.11 24.35
N ASP A 126 4.91 -11.28 24.93
CA ASP A 126 4.77 -11.55 26.36
C ASP A 126 5.56 -10.60 27.28
N ARG A 127 6.68 -10.05 26.77
CA ARG A 127 7.51 -9.10 27.54
C ARG A 127 7.05 -7.65 27.44
N LEU A 128 6.40 -7.30 26.34
CA LEU A 128 5.97 -5.93 26.08
C LEU A 128 4.55 -5.68 26.59
N ASP A 129 3.70 -6.73 26.57
CA ASP A 129 2.33 -6.76 27.10
C ASP A 129 1.71 -5.33 27.18
N ASP A 130 1.22 -4.93 28.35
CA ASP A 130 0.55 -3.62 28.57
C ASP A 130 1.33 -2.37 28.04
N GLN A 131 2.60 -2.53 27.67
CA GLN A 131 3.40 -1.39 27.19
C GLN A 131 3.07 -0.98 25.76
N ILE A 132 2.45 -1.86 24.98
CA ILE A 132 2.21 -1.67 23.55
C ILE A 132 0.75 -1.52 23.17
N ASP A 133 -0.16 -1.50 24.15
CA ASP A 133 -1.61 -1.36 23.94
C ASP A 133 -2.02 -0.08 23.17
N ASP A 134 -1.17 0.95 23.23
CA ASP A 134 -1.38 2.22 22.51
C ASP A 134 -0.99 2.14 21.02
N TYR A 135 -0.51 1.01 20.51
CA TYR A 135 0.01 0.85 19.16
C TYR A 135 -0.82 -0.17 18.37
N ALA A 136 -1.14 0.16 17.12
CA ALA A 136 -1.69 -0.81 16.20
C ALA A 136 -0.55 -1.67 15.62
N LEU A 137 -0.48 -2.94 16.03
CA LEU A 137 0.61 -3.82 15.68
C LEU A 137 0.16 -4.99 14.81
N GLN A 138 1.01 -5.35 13.84
CA GLN A 138 0.91 -6.56 13.03
C GLN A 138 2.23 -7.32 13.09
N GLY A 139 2.18 -8.63 13.34
CA GLY A 139 3.36 -9.49 13.33
C GLY A 139 3.77 -9.91 11.92
N LEU A 140 5.08 -10.08 11.70
CA LEU A 140 5.63 -10.69 10.47
C LEU A 140 6.92 -11.44 10.83
N PHE A 141 7.14 -12.61 10.23
CA PHE A 141 8.36 -13.38 10.49
C PHE A 141 9.32 -13.32 9.32
N ALA A 142 10.61 -13.17 9.63
CA ALA A 142 11.63 -13.23 8.59
C ALA A 142 11.65 -14.60 7.87
N THR A 143 11.25 -15.68 8.55
CA THR A 143 11.19 -17.02 7.96
C THR A 143 10.11 -17.20 6.89
N GLU A 144 9.06 -16.38 6.91
CA GLU A 144 7.95 -16.39 5.93
C GLU A 144 7.97 -15.19 4.98
N THR A 145 8.86 -14.23 5.19
CA THR A 145 9.13 -13.14 4.24
C THR A 145 9.98 -13.72 3.11
N LEU A 146 9.39 -13.97 1.95
CA LEU A 146 9.98 -14.72 0.85
C LEU A 146 9.99 -13.91 -0.46
N PRO A 147 11.00 -13.05 -0.68
CA PRO A 147 11.08 -12.21 -1.88
C PRO A 147 11.00 -12.98 -3.21
N GLU A 148 11.42 -14.25 -3.21
CA GLU A 148 11.34 -15.15 -4.38
C GLU A 148 10.18 -16.15 -4.29
N GLY A 149 9.27 -15.96 -3.33
CA GLY A 149 8.06 -16.78 -3.18
C GLY A 149 6.99 -16.43 -4.21
N GLY A 150 5.96 -17.28 -4.34
CA GLY A 150 4.74 -16.85 -5.03
C GLY A 150 4.05 -15.72 -4.24
N PRO A 151 3.49 -14.73 -4.89
CA PRO A 151 3.30 -14.61 -6.34
C PRO A 151 4.48 -13.98 -7.10
N HIS A 152 5.58 -13.60 -6.46
CA HIS A 152 6.74 -13.00 -7.14
C HIS A 152 7.44 -13.99 -8.08
N ASN A 153 7.26 -15.26 -7.84
CA ASN A 153 7.75 -16.35 -8.68
C ASN A 153 6.64 -17.39 -8.87
N ALA A 154 6.00 -17.39 -10.02
CA ALA A 154 4.89 -18.32 -10.32
C ALA A 154 5.29 -19.81 -10.29
N ASN A 155 6.58 -20.12 -10.36
CA ASN A 155 7.09 -21.50 -10.23
C ASN A 155 7.32 -21.92 -8.76
N SER A 156 7.31 -21.00 -7.82
CA SER A 156 7.34 -21.29 -6.38
C SER A 156 6.00 -21.85 -5.93
N SER A 157 6.03 -22.71 -4.91
CA SER A 157 4.85 -23.13 -4.13
C SER A 157 4.78 -22.40 -2.79
N ASP A 158 5.86 -21.70 -2.41
CA ASP A 158 5.97 -20.99 -1.14
C ASP A 158 5.38 -19.60 -1.26
N PHE A 159 4.56 -19.20 -0.31
CA PHE A 159 3.90 -17.90 -0.31
C PHE A 159 4.73 -16.85 0.45
N ASP A 160 4.80 -15.62 -0.07
CA ASP A 160 5.41 -14.49 0.63
C ASP A 160 4.42 -13.82 1.58
N ALA A 161 4.49 -14.16 2.86
CA ALA A 161 3.58 -13.65 3.88
C ALA A 161 3.68 -12.13 4.10
N SER A 162 4.73 -11.46 3.62
CA SER A 162 4.81 -10.00 3.71
C SER A 162 3.67 -9.28 2.98
N ILE A 163 3.11 -9.89 1.93
CA ILE A 163 1.94 -9.35 1.22
C ILE A 163 0.69 -9.38 2.13
N GLU A 164 0.49 -10.48 2.84
CA GLU A 164 -0.63 -10.72 3.73
C GLU A 164 -0.58 -9.80 4.95
N GLU A 165 0.50 -9.89 5.71
CA GLU A 165 0.63 -9.22 7.00
C GLU A 165 0.67 -7.69 6.89
N ILE A 166 1.27 -7.17 5.82
CA ILE A 166 1.26 -5.73 5.56
C ILE A 166 -0.12 -5.26 5.09
N LEU A 167 -0.81 -6.06 4.27
CA LEU A 167 -2.16 -5.73 3.84
C LEU A 167 -3.13 -5.75 5.02
N HIS A 168 -2.98 -6.69 5.97
CA HIS A 168 -3.81 -6.77 7.17
C HIS A 168 -3.80 -5.44 7.94
N ILE A 169 -2.65 -4.90 8.31
CA ILE A 169 -2.61 -3.63 9.07
C ILE A 169 -3.12 -2.44 8.25
N ILE A 170 -2.88 -2.42 6.94
CA ILE A 170 -3.39 -1.36 6.07
C ILE A 170 -4.91 -1.41 6.00
N THR A 171 -5.52 -2.59 5.92
CA THR A 171 -6.98 -2.73 5.81
C THR A 171 -7.68 -2.67 7.15
N SER A 172 -7.17 -3.34 8.20
CA SER A 172 -7.80 -3.42 9.52
C SER A 172 -7.73 -2.10 10.30
N ILE A 173 -6.64 -1.35 10.14
CA ILE A 173 -6.47 -0.04 10.78
C ILE A 173 -6.72 1.07 9.76
N GLY A 174 -5.97 1.08 8.67
CA GLY A 174 -6.03 2.17 7.70
C GLY A 174 -7.43 2.36 7.12
N TYR A 175 -7.95 1.36 6.43
CA TYR A 175 -9.26 1.46 5.76
C TYR A 175 -10.44 1.32 6.71
N ALA A 176 -10.38 0.38 7.67
CA ALA A 176 -11.52 0.11 8.55
C ALA A 176 -11.85 1.31 9.45
N GLU A 177 -10.84 2.01 9.97
CA GLU A 177 -11.03 3.20 10.80
C GLU A 177 -11.34 4.46 9.97
N THR A 178 -10.78 4.57 8.76
CA THR A 178 -11.07 5.71 7.87
C THR A 178 -12.48 5.63 7.28
N TYR A 179 -12.94 4.44 6.90
CA TYR A 179 -14.23 4.20 6.24
C TYR A 179 -15.05 3.11 6.94
N PRO A 180 -15.42 3.31 8.21
CA PRO A 180 -15.99 2.25 9.07
C PRO A 180 -17.31 1.66 8.58
N ASP A 181 -18.10 2.40 7.79
CA ASP A 181 -19.35 1.89 7.25
C ASP A 181 -19.14 0.96 6.05
N VAL A 182 -17.97 1.04 5.41
CA VAL A 182 -17.62 0.23 4.23
C VAL A 182 -16.65 -0.88 4.60
N PHE A 183 -15.50 -0.54 5.20
CA PHE A 183 -14.41 -1.48 5.50
C PHE A 183 -14.37 -1.92 6.98
N GLY A 184 -15.22 -1.36 7.83
CA GLY A 184 -15.19 -1.66 9.27
C GLY A 184 -15.38 -3.14 9.56
N GLU A 185 -14.63 -3.63 10.53
CA GLU A 185 -14.58 -5.03 10.97
C GLU A 185 -15.74 -5.39 11.91
N ARG A 186 -16.87 -4.77 11.72
CA ARG A 186 -18.08 -4.96 12.51
C ARG A 186 -19.25 -5.38 11.66
N ARG A 187 -20.16 -6.13 12.26
CA ARG A 187 -21.40 -6.49 11.58
C ARG A 187 -22.13 -5.25 11.09
N GLY A 188 -22.49 -5.24 9.81
CA GLY A 188 -23.26 -4.17 9.19
C GLY A 188 -22.47 -3.26 8.25
N SER A 189 -21.13 -3.27 8.26
CA SER A 189 -20.32 -2.68 7.20
C SER A 189 -20.61 -3.35 5.85
N GLU A 190 -20.29 -2.69 4.74
CA GLU A 190 -20.53 -3.27 3.42
C GLU A 190 -19.65 -4.51 3.20
N LEU A 191 -18.39 -4.43 3.61
CA LEU A 191 -17.43 -5.54 3.52
C LEU A 191 -17.87 -6.74 4.37
N ALA A 192 -18.28 -6.50 5.62
CA ALA A 192 -18.77 -7.56 6.50
C ALA A 192 -20.05 -8.23 5.96
N LYS A 193 -20.94 -7.49 5.31
CA LYS A 193 -22.11 -8.07 4.62
C LYS A 193 -21.70 -8.94 3.43
N ALA A 194 -20.70 -8.50 2.65
CA ALA A 194 -20.16 -9.31 1.55
C ALA A 194 -19.53 -10.60 2.09
N MET A 195 -18.75 -10.52 3.16
CA MET A 195 -18.20 -11.67 3.84
C MET A 195 -19.28 -12.65 4.33
N ASP A 196 -20.35 -12.15 4.96
CA ASP A 196 -21.45 -13.02 5.42
C ASP A 196 -22.12 -13.78 4.25
N VAL A 197 -22.23 -13.16 3.08
CA VAL A 197 -22.68 -13.85 1.85
C VAL A 197 -21.65 -14.90 1.41
N ALA A 198 -20.36 -14.56 1.44
CA ALA A 198 -19.28 -15.47 1.03
C ALA A 198 -19.21 -16.72 1.91
N ARG A 199 -19.46 -16.58 3.20
CA ARG A 199 -19.54 -17.67 4.18
C ARG A 199 -20.89 -18.42 4.17
N SER A 200 -21.86 -17.96 3.37
CA SER A 200 -23.24 -18.47 3.35
C SER A 200 -23.96 -18.34 4.70
N GLY A 201 -23.65 -17.30 5.47
CA GLY A 201 -24.28 -17.00 6.74
C GLY A 201 -23.47 -16.09 7.66
N TYR A 202 -24.14 -15.56 8.67
CA TYR A 202 -23.50 -14.82 9.75
C TYR A 202 -22.96 -15.78 10.83
N PHE A 203 -21.68 -15.69 11.12
CA PHE A 203 -20.99 -16.43 12.19
C PHE A 203 -20.16 -15.47 13.03
N ARG A 204 -20.48 -15.33 14.31
CA ARG A 204 -19.76 -14.46 15.25
C ARG A 204 -18.33 -14.94 15.52
N SER A 205 -18.12 -16.24 15.45
CA SER A 205 -16.83 -16.92 15.57
C SER A 205 -16.75 -18.00 14.49
N VAL A 206 -15.58 -18.57 14.26
CA VAL A 206 -15.39 -19.65 13.30
C VAL A 206 -16.30 -20.84 13.65
N PRO A 207 -17.24 -21.21 12.79
CA PRO A 207 -18.16 -22.30 13.05
C PRO A 207 -17.45 -23.65 12.93
N ARG A 208 -18.01 -24.67 13.54
CA ARG A 208 -17.48 -26.04 13.39
C ARG A 208 -17.47 -26.52 11.92
N ARG A 209 -18.42 -26.02 11.11
CA ARG A 209 -18.54 -26.33 9.69
C ARG A 209 -19.31 -25.19 8.99
N TYR A 210 -18.76 -24.72 7.87
CA TYR A 210 -19.45 -23.79 6.99
C TYR A 210 -20.47 -24.49 6.09
N PRO A 211 -21.53 -23.81 5.63
CA PRO A 211 -22.45 -24.33 4.65
C PRO A 211 -21.75 -24.72 3.32
N ALA A 212 -22.27 -25.72 2.64
CA ALA A 212 -21.66 -26.23 1.40
C ALA A 212 -21.53 -25.19 0.28
N GLY A 213 -22.35 -24.13 0.30
CA GLY A 213 -22.31 -23.02 -0.67
C GLY A 213 -21.23 -21.96 -0.42
N ALA A 214 -20.55 -22.00 0.73
CA ALA A 214 -19.53 -21.03 1.08
C ALA A 214 -18.33 -21.10 0.13
N TRP A 215 -17.82 -19.94 -0.28
CA TRP A 215 -16.56 -19.83 -1.03
C TRP A 215 -15.45 -19.16 -0.22
N TYR A 216 -15.79 -18.61 0.95
CA TYR A 216 -14.86 -18.23 2.00
C TYR A 216 -15.20 -19.02 3.26
N SER A 217 -14.19 -19.53 3.91
CA SER A 217 -14.22 -20.16 5.23
C SER A 217 -12.91 -19.85 5.93
N TYR A 218 -12.87 -20.03 7.24
CA TYR A 218 -11.66 -19.86 8.03
C TYR A 218 -11.59 -20.95 9.09
N ASP A 219 -10.44 -21.42 9.43
CA ASP A 219 -10.30 -22.60 10.32
C ASP A 219 -9.67 -22.27 11.68
N ASP A 220 -8.97 -21.12 11.80
CA ASP A 220 -8.46 -20.69 13.10
C ASP A 220 -9.60 -20.20 14.01
N ARG A 221 -9.85 -20.95 15.07
CA ARG A 221 -10.94 -20.70 16.02
C ARG A 221 -10.69 -19.53 16.96
N THR A 222 -9.48 -19.02 17.03
CA THR A 222 -9.13 -17.84 17.81
C THR A 222 -9.53 -16.55 17.07
N CYS A 223 -9.73 -16.62 15.74
CA CYS A 223 -10.14 -15.53 14.90
C CYS A 223 -11.61 -15.14 15.16
N ASP A 224 -11.83 -13.97 15.68
CA ASP A 224 -13.16 -13.42 15.91
C ASP A 224 -13.82 -12.90 14.61
N TYR A 225 -14.93 -12.19 14.71
CA TYR A 225 -15.66 -11.69 13.54
C TYR A 225 -14.85 -10.63 12.78
N GLY A 226 -14.17 -9.75 13.49
CA GLY A 226 -13.34 -8.69 12.90
C GLY A 226 -12.16 -9.28 12.15
N CYS A 227 -11.41 -10.15 12.80
CA CYS A 227 -10.33 -10.90 12.19
C CYS A 227 -10.78 -11.61 10.90
N GLN A 228 -11.95 -12.26 10.88
CA GLN A 228 -12.48 -12.91 9.67
C GLN A 228 -12.82 -11.91 8.55
N VAL A 229 -13.15 -10.65 8.86
CA VAL A 229 -13.32 -9.60 7.85
C VAL A 229 -11.97 -9.20 7.25
N THR A 230 -10.93 -9.08 8.07
CA THR A 230 -9.55 -8.82 7.63
C THR A 230 -9.05 -9.90 6.67
N GLU A 231 -9.22 -11.16 7.03
CA GLU A 231 -8.86 -12.31 6.18
C GLU A 231 -9.66 -12.32 4.85
N TYR A 232 -10.94 -12.04 4.93
CA TYR A 232 -11.77 -12.00 3.73
C TYR A 232 -11.33 -10.93 2.73
N VAL A 233 -11.00 -9.72 3.20
CA VAL A 233 -10.52 -8.67 2.29
C VAL A 233 -9.15 -9.00 1.72
N TYR A 234 -8.27 -9.62 2.51
CA TYR A 234 -6.98 -10.11 2.03
C TYR A 234 -7.17 -11.11 0.87
N TRP A 235 -7.96 -12.18 1.07
CA TRP A 235 -8.23 -13.15 0.02
C TRP A 235 -8.82 -12.51 -1.22
N ALA A 236 -9.80 -11.62 -1.05
CA ALA A 236 -10.50 -11.00 -2.16
C ALA A 236 -9.59 -10.02 -2.94
N LEU A 237 -8.88 -9.12 -2.25
CA LEU A 237 -8.04 -8.12 -2.92
C LEU A 237 -6.85 -8.78 -3.62
N THR A 238 -6.14 -9.68 -2.94
CA THR A 238 -4.99 -10.37 -3.56
C THR A 238 -5.39 -11.25 -4.73
N SER A 239 -6.57 -11.92 -4.67
CA SER A 239 -7.11 -12.64 -5.84
C SER A 239 -7.51 -11.70 -6.97
N LEU A 240 -8.06 -10.51 -6.66
CA LEU A 240 -8.41 -9.52 -7.67
C LEU A 240 -7.18 -8.99 -8.42
N LEU A 241 -6.04 -8.93 -7.72
CA LEU A 241 -4.74 -8.47 -8.21
C LEU A 241 -3.86 -9.61 -8.76
N ASP A 242 -4.43 -10.81 -8.98
CA ASP A 242 -3.74 -12.00 -9.50
C ASP A 242 -2.66 -12.59 -8.57
N GLY A 243 -2.68 -12.20 -7.30
CA GLY A 243 -1.69 -12.62 -6.29
C GLY A 243 -1.89 -14.03 -5.75
N GLN A 244 -3.02 -14.68 -6.04
CA GLN A 244 -3.34 -16.03 -5.57
C GLN A 244 -3.35 -17.07 -6.70
N ASP A 245 -2.86 -16.71 -7.91
CA ASP A 245 -2.77 -17.62 -9.05
C ASP A 245 -1.32 -17.98 -9.38
N PHE A 246 -0.73 -18.85 -8.58
CA PHE A 246 0.59 -19.42 -8.80
C PHE A 246 0.61 -20.91 -8.45
N ARG A 247 1.74 -21.55 -8.64
CA ARG A 247 1.90 -23.02 -8.53
C ARG A 247 1.25 -23.59 -7.27
N ASN A 248 0.29 -24.50 -7.44
CA ASN A 248 -0.44 -25.22 -6.39
C ASN A 248 -1.33 -24.36 -5.48
N ARG A 249 -1.22 -23.03 -5.49
CA ARG A 249 -1.87 -22.15 -4.51
C ARG A 249 -3.38 -22.40 -4.42
N GLY A 250 -4.09 -22.42 -5.54
CA GLY A 250 -5.54 -22.62 -5.54
C GLY A 250 -5.99 -23.95 -4.90
N ARG A 251 -5.16 -24.98 -4.96
CA ARG A 251 -5.41 -26.25 -4.24
C ARG A 251 -5.12 -26.08 -2.75
N ASP A 252 -4.01 -25.48 -2.43
CA ASP A 252 -3.50 -25.42 -1.07
C ASP A 252 -4.38 -24.55 -0.17
N ILE A 253 -4.99 -23.48 -0.71
CA ILE A 253 -5.92 -22.58 0.01
C ILE A 253 -7.40 -22.95 -0.14
N SER A 254 -7.73 -24.02 -0.87
CA SER A 254 -9.15 -24.37 -1.21
C SER A 254 -10.05 -24.64 0.00
N HIS A 255 -9.46 -24.94 1.16
CA HIS A 255 -10.17 -25.16 2.43
C HIS A 255 -10.66 -23.83 3.03
N GLU A 256 -10.03 -22.68 2.70
CA GLU A 256 -10.43 -21.34 3.14
C GLU A 256 -11.02 -20.51 2.01
N TRP A 257 -10.37 -20.50 0.84
CA TRP A 257 -10.72 -19.64 -0.26
C TRP A 257 -10.80 -20.39 -1.59
N LYS A 258 -11.91 -20.18 -2.32
CA LYS A 258 -12.17 -20.89 -3.58
C LYS A 258 -12.03 -20.01 -4.83
N LEU A 259 -11.87 -18.70 -4.66
CA LEU A 259 -11.90 -17.73 -5.75
C LEU A 259 -10.50 -17.13 -6.01
N ASN A 260 -9.50 -17.98 -6.15
CA ASN A 260 -8.07 -17.61 -6.21
C ASN A 260 -7.63 -16.86 -7.48
N THR A 261 -8.53 -16.61 -8.44
CA THR A 261 -8.20 -15.82 -9.65
C THR A 261 -9.15 -14.64 -9.84
N PRO A 262 -8.75 -13.58 -10.55
CA PRO A 262 -9.61 -12.44 -10.85
C PRO A 262 -10.93 -12.83 -11.52
N GLU A 263 -10.90 -13.81 -12.44
CA GLU A 263 -12.09 -14.27 -13.17
C GLU A 263 -13.09 -14.96 -12.24
N LYS A 264 -12.61 -15.87 -11.38
CA LYS A 264 -13.46 -16.56 -10.40
C LYS A 264 -14.10 -15.55 -9.43
N LEU A 265 -13.30 -14.60 -8.92
CA LEU A 265 -13.77 -13.59 -8.02
C LEU A 265 -14.84 -12.69 -8.66
N ARG A 266 -14.55 -12.14 -9.85
CA ARG A 266 -15.47 -11.27 -10.59
C ARG A 266 -16.76 -12.00 -10.98
N ALA A 267 -16.70 -13.27 -11.29
CA ALA A 267 -17.87 -14.07 -11.63
C ALA A 267 -18.78 -14.33 -10.41
N LYS A 268 -18.18 -14.58 -9.24
CA LYS A 268 -18.89 -15.09 -8.08
C LYS A 268 -19.21 -14.03 -7.03
N ASP A 269 -18.24 -13.22 -6.63
CA ASP A 269 -18.34 -12.28 -5.51
C ASP A 269 -18.41 -10.82 -5.98
N LYS A 270 -19.52 -10.49 -6.61
CA LYS A 270 -19.73 -9.14 -7.18
C LYS A 270 -19.78 -8.04 -6.11
N ALA A 271 -20.18 -8.39 -4.88
CA ALA A 271 -20.31 -7.42 -3.80
C ALA A 271 -18.92 -6.91 -3.37
N VAL A 272 -17.99 -7.81 -3.08
CA VAL A 272 -16.63 -7.41 -2.72
C VAL A 272 -15.91 -6.75 -3.89
N VAL A 273 -16.07 -7.25 -5.12
CA VAL A 273 -15.46 -6.63 -6.30
C VAL A 273 -15.89 -5.19 -6.45
N LYS A 274 -17.19 -4.89 -6.24
CA LYS A 274 -17.69 -3.51 -6.28
C LYS A 274 -17.01 -2.61 -5.26
N ILE A 275 -16.81 -3.09 -4.03
CA ILE A 275 -16.12 -2.34 -2.96
C ILE A 275 -14.65 -2.11 -3.34
N LEU A 276 -13.96 -3.19 -3.74
CA LEU A 276 -12.53 -3.15 -3.99
C LEU A 276 -12.13 -2.38 -5.27
N THR A 277 -13.06 -2.21 -6.21
CA THR A 277 -12.82 -1.46 -7.44
C THR A 277 -13.40 -0.05 -7.44
N ASP A 278 -14.01 0.39 -6.36
CA ASP A 278 -14.52 1.76 -6.25
C ASP A 278 -13.36 2.76 -6.18
N PRO A 279 -13.20 3.65 -7.19
CA PRO A 279 -12.09 4.58 -7.26
C PRO A 279 -12.07 5.60 -6.11
N LYS A 280 -13.15 5.75 -5.37
CA LYS A 280 -13.24 6.60 -4.19
C LYS A 280 -12.23 6.18 -3.12
N TYR A 281 -12.04 4.87 -2.92
CA TYR A 281 -11.20 4.34 -1.85
C TYR A 281 -9.72 4.19 -2.24
N LYS A 282 -9.42 4.27 -3.54
CA LYS A 282 -8.04 4.20 -4.06
C LYS A 282 -7.24 3.00 -3.53
N LEU A 283 -7.91 1.85 -3.50
CA LEU A 283 -7.25 0.59 -3.23
C LEU A 283 -6.24 0.26 -4.33
N PRO A 284 -5.21 -0.55 -4.04
CA PRO A 284 -4.24 -0.97 -5.04
C PRO A 284 -4.90 -1.61 -6.26
N THR A 285 -4.37 -1.32 -7.43
CA THR A 285 -4.79 -1.89 -8.73
C THR A 285 -3.74 -2.83 -9.31
N ARG A 286 -2.59 -2.93 -8.66
CA ARG A 286 -1.47 -3.80 -8.98
C ARG A 286 -0.97 -4.45 -7.70
N LEU A 287 -0.67 -5.74 -7.78
CA LEU A 287 -0.04 -6.44 -6.67
C LEU A 287 1.36 -5.87 -6.40
N PRO A 288 1.76 -5.62 -5.13
CA PRO A 288 3.13 -5.31 -4.78
C PRO A 288 4.11 -6.36 -5.27
N ASP A 289 5.24 -5.92 -5.83
CA ASP A 289 6.27 -6.80 -6.37
C ASP A 289 7.57 -6.81 -5.55
N GLY A 290 7.60 -6.07 -4.43
CA GLY A 290 8.77 -5.94 -3.57
C GLY A 290 9.92 -5.14 -4.19
N LYS A 291 9.66 -4.42 -5.28
CA LYS A 291 10.65 -3.64 -6.04
C LYS A 291 10.20 -2.19 -6.18
N TYR A 292 9.63 -1.63 -5.12
CA TYR A 292 9.17 -0.25 -5.16
C TYR A 292 10.33 0.68 -5.53
N GLN A 293 10.12 1.41 -6.60
CA GLN A 293 10.94 2.55 -6.99
C GLN A 293 10.00 3.68 -7.35
N GLN A 294 10.20 4.84 -6.74
CA GLN A 294 9.41 6.01 -7.09
C GLN A 294 9.52 6.26 -8.60
N ALA A 295 8.38 6.38 -9.25
CA ALA A 295 8.34 6.72 -10.67
C ALA A 295 9.14 8.01 -10.91
N ARG A 296 10.18 7.91 -11.70
CA ARG A 296 11.03 9.06 -12.01
C ARG A 296 10.19 10.06 -12.79
N LYS A 297 9.77 11.14 -12.13
CA LYS A 297 9.02 12.21 -12.82
C LYS A 297 9.91 12.85 -13.86
N LEU A 298 9.39 12.95 -15.08
CA LEU A 298 9.94 13.89 -16.08
C LEU A 298 10.03 15.26 -15.41
N SER A 299 11.24 15.77 -15.23
CA SER A 299 11.44 17.08 -14.60
C SER A 299 10.88 18.22 -15.43
N SER A 300 10.84 18.06 -16.74
CA SER A 300 10.07 18.92 -17.67
C SER A 300 10.04 18.32 -19.08
N VAL A 301 8.94 18.55 -19.82
CA VAL A 301 8.87 18.39 -21.26
C VAL A 301 8.57 19.76 -21.84
N LYS A 302 9.41 20.24 -22.75
CA LYS A 302 9.20 21.49 -23.49
C LYS A 302 9.22 21.21 -24.97
N LEU A 303 8.20 21.67 -25.68
CA LEU A 303 8.17 21.76 -27.13
C LEU A 303 8.65 23.15 -27.51
N ASN A 304 9.77 23.24 -28.21
CA ASN A 304 10.30 24.47 -28.75
C ASN A 304 10.14 24.44 -30.27
N ALA A 305 9.31 25.32 -30.81
CA ALA A 305 9.28 25.58 -32.21
C ALA A 305 10.26 26.72 -32.52
N SER A 306 11.20 26.48 -33.43
CA SER A 306 12.15 27.52 -33.86
C SER A 306 11.55 28.25 -35.07
N PRO A 307 11.23 29.56 -34.96
CA PRO A 307 10.72 30.30 -36.09
C PRO A 307 11.77 30.35 -37.21
N GLY A 308 11.37 30.02 -38.43
CA GLY A 308 12.22 30.06 -39.62
C GLY A 308 12.99 28.77 -39.93
N THR A 309 12.86 27.75 -39.14
CA THR A 309 13.31 26.39 -39.44
C THR A 309 12.10 25.46 -39.46
N ASN A 310 12.05 24.56 -40.46
CA ASN A 310 10.98 23.55 -40.55
C ASN A 310 11.12 22.42 -39.52
N SER A 311 11.79 22.69 -38.42
CA SER A 311 12.05 21.71 -37.38
C SER A 311 11.43 22.12 -36.04
N ILE A 312 10.77 21.17 -35.42
CA ILE A 312 10.29 21.26 -34.04
C ILE A 312 11.27 20.46 -33.19
N THR A 313 11.75 21.03 -32.09
CA THR A 313 12.61 20.32 -31.17
C THR A 313 11.81 20.00 -29.91
N LEU A 314 11.68 18.70 -29.60
CA LEU A 314 11.19 18.22 -28.31
C LEU A 314 12.38 18.17 -27.35
N THR A 315 12.36 18.96 -26.30
CA THR A 315 13.36 18.87 -25.21
C THR A 315 12.69 18.27 -23.98
N ALA A 316 13.17 17.13 -23.53
CA ALA A 316 12.72 16.48 -22.30
C ALA A 316 13.88 16.37 -21.33
N LYS A 317 13.63 16.68 -20.05
CA LYS A 317 14.60 16.49 -18.97
C LYS A 317 14.15 15.32 -18.09
N PHE A 318 15.03 14.37 -17.87
CA PHE A 318 14.84 13.21 -16.98
C PHE A 318 16.15 12.91 -16.23
N PRO A 319 16.09 12.09 -15.18
CA PRO A 319 17.29 11.67 -14.46
C PRO A 319 18.32 11.02 -15.40
N PRO A 320 19.62 11.23 -15.20
CA PRO A 320 20.65 10.48 -15.90
C PRO A 320 20.44 8.97 -15.69
N ASP A 321 20.94 8.15 -16.56
CA ASP A 321 20.82 6.68 -16.56
C ASP A 321 19.40 6.12 -16.80
N THR A 322 18.49 6.94 -17.30
CA THR A 322 17.15 6.49 -17.69
C THR A 322 17.17 6.05 -19.16
N ILE A 323 16.91 4.78 -19.45
CA ILE A 323 16.74 4.33 -20.85
C ILE A 323 15.41 4.83 -21.38
N VAL A 324 15.45 5.62 -22.43
CA VAL A 324 14.25 6.26 -22.99
C VAL A 324 14.07 5.79 -24.42
N ARG A 325 12.85 5.42 -24.79
CA ARG A 325 12.45 5.15 -26.17
C ARG A 325 11.50 6.23 -26.64
N LEU A 326 11.83 6.85 -27.77
CA LEU A 326 10.86 7.65 -28.50
C LEU A 326 10.08 6.71 -29.41
N GLU A 327 8.78 6.68 -29.21
CA GLU A 327 7.88 5.94 -30.09
C GLU A 327 7.01 6.93 -30.88
N LYS A 328 6.69 6.58 -32.12
CA LYS A 328 5.79 7.34 -32.98
C LYS A 328 4.61 6.51 -33.44
N SER A 329 3.49 7.19 -33.69
CA SER A 329 2.26 6.60 -34.22
C SER A 329 1.57 7.57 -35.20
N HIS A 330 0.81 7.04 -36.15
CA HIS A 330 -0.06 7.81 -37.01
C HIS A 330 -1.54 7.73 -36.62
N ASP A 331 -1.89 6.76 -35.75
CA ASP A 331 -3.28 6.43 -35.41
C ASP A 331 -3.55 6.29 -33.91
N LEU A 332 -2.55 6.55 -33.07
CA LEU A 332 -2.57 6.34 -31.61
C LEU A 332 -2.79 4.88 -31.17
N ARG A 333 -2.83 3.93 -32.09
CA ARG A 333 -3.07 2.51 -31.81
C ARG A 333 -1.82 1.69 -32.01
N GLN A 334 -1.12 1.90 -33.13
CA GLN A 334 0.12 1.22 -33.43
C GLN A 334 1.30 2.16 -33.17
N TRP A 335 2.24 1.71 -32.36
CA TRP A 335 3.41 2.48 -31.94
C TRP A 335 4.67 1.77 -32.41
N ILE A 336 5.53 2.48 -33.09
CA ILE A 336 6.84 1.97 -33.53
C ILE A 336 7.95 2.78 -32.87
N VAL A 337 9.05 2.12 -32.51
CA VAL A 337 10.21 2.79 -31.95
C VAL A 337 10.84 3.66 -33.03
N ALA A 338 10.86 4.97 -32.79
CA ALA A 338 11.50 5.93 -33.67
C ALA A 338 12.98 6.08 -33.31
N GLN A 339 13.32 6.04 -32.02
CA GLN A 339 14.70 6.16 -31.53
C GLN A 339 14.82 5.54 -30.14
N ASN A 340 15.95 4.83 -29.92
CA ASN A 340 16.42 4.50 -28.56
C ASN A 340 17.40 5.59 -28.12
N ILE A 341 17.35 5.97 -26.84
CA ILE A 341 18.14 7.04 -26.25
C ILE A 341 18.81 6.45 -25.02
N ASP A 342 20.00 5.90 -25.22
CA ASP A 342 20.71 5.11 -24.19
C ASP A 342 21.81 5.92 -23.49
N ASP A 343 22.28 7.03 -24.12
CA ASP A 343 23.33 7.89 -23.57
C ASP A 343 22.89 9.35 -23.60
N HIS A 344 22.67 9.92 -22.44
CA HIS A 344 22.29 11.32 -22.27
C HIS A 344 22.68 11.85 -20.89
N ASP A 345 22.89 13.16 -20.81
CA ASP A 345 23.18 13.91 -19.58
C ASP A 345 21.90 14.29 -18.77
N GLY A 346 20.81 13.59 -19.00
CA GLY A 346 19.49 13.93 -18.47
C GLY A 346 18.69 14.93 -19.31
N THR A 347 19.20 15.30 -20.50
CA THR A 347 18.48 16.16 -21.45
C THR A 347 18.52 15.53 -22.85
N VAL A 348 17.37 15.36 -23.45
CA VAL A 348 17.26 14.88 -24.83
C VAL A 348 16.56 15.91 -25.69
N SER A 349 17.15 16.23 -26.83
CA SER A 349 16.59 17.11 -27.84
C SER A 349 16.39 16.34 -29.13
N LEU A 350 15.17 16.23 -29.59
CA LEU A 350 14.77 15.45 -30.75
C LEU A 350 14.25 16.40 -31.85
N PRO A 351 14.93 16.49 -32.98
CA PRO A 351 14.40 17.21 -34.12
C PRO A 351 13.24 16.42 -34.74
N MET A 352 12.13 17.10 -34.99
CA MET A 352 10.94 16.53 -35.61
C MET A 352 10.64 17.32 -36.92
N ASP A 353 10.26 16.59 -37.97
CA ASP A 353 9.88 17.20 -39.25
C ASP A 353 8.50 17.86 -39.13
N ALA A 354 8.44 19.16 -39.30
CA ALA A 354 7.20 19.95 -39.29
C ALA A 354 6.37 19.81 -40.57
N HIS A 355 6.89 19.17 -41.61
CA HIS A 355 6.21 19.01 -42.90
C HIS A 355 5.65 17.60 -43.14
N ALA A 356 5.53 16.77 -42.09
CA ALA A 356 4.88 15.48 -42.26
C ALA A 356 3.48 15.65 -42.86
N SER A 357 3.23 15.05 -44.03
CA SER A 357 1.95 15.11 -44.73
C SER A 357 0.78 14.43 -44.01
N GLN A 358 1.06 13.77 -42.87
CA GLN A 358 0.09 13.10 -42.01
C GLN A 358 0.36 13.45 -40.54
N ALA A 359 -0.70 13.46 -39.74
CA ALA A 359 -0.57 13.63 -38.29
C ALA A 359 0.36 12.59 -37.71
N GLN A 360 1.32 13.03 -36.92
CA GLN A 360 2.25 12.16 -36.18
C GLN A 360 2.07 12.42 -34.70
N PHE A 361 1.98 11.33 -33.95
CA PHE A 361 1.92 11.34 -32.49
C PHE A 361 3.21 10.76 -31.96
N PHE A 362 3.74 11.34 -30.90
CA PHE A 362 4.97 10.89 -30.25
C PHE A 362 4.71 10.64 -28.77
N ARG A 363 5.36 9.62 -28.22
CA ARG A 363 5.43 9.38 -26.78
C ARG A 363 6.84 8.96 -26.38
N LEU A 364 7.21 9.32 -25.18
CA LEU A 364 8.41 8.80 -24.53
C LEU A 364 8.01 7.61 -23.67
N ARG A 365 8.71 6.50 -23.84
CA ARG A 365 8.57 5.31 -23.02
C ARG A 365 9.88 5.07 -22.29
N PHE A 366 9.77 4.90 -20.98
CA PHE A 366 10.91 4.57 -20.14
C PHE A 366 10.98 3.06 -20.04
N SER A 367 12.15 2.46 -20.26
CA SER A 367 12.40 1.07 -19.92
C SER A 367 13.11 1.01 -18.58
N GLU A 368 12.64 0.12 -17.76
CA GLU A 368 13.33 -0.29 -16.53
C GLU A 368 14.63 -1.02 -16.86
#